data_15cdd0d6e4d2c58934ac60f3986f3cc7
#
_entry.id   15cdd0d6e4d2c58934ac60f3986f3cc7
#
_cell.length_a   1.000
_cell.length_b   1.000
_cell.length_c   1.000
_cell.angle_alpha   90.00
_cell.angle_beta   90.00
_cell.angle_gamma   90.00
#
_symmetry.space_group_name_H-M   'P 1'
#
loop_
_entity.id
_entity.type
_entity.pdbx_description
1 polymer ?
#
loop_
_entity_poly.entity_id
_entity_poly.type
_entity_poly.pdbx_seq_one_letter_code
_entity_poly.pdbx_strand_id
1 'polypeptide(L)'
;AILFGAVGGEKWDNLTWELRPENALLTLRKELNLFANLRPAFLFNDLSNASPLKKEIINDLDILIVRELTGGIYFGEPRGLVEDKDPNYAFNTMIYDENEIKRIAKIAFESAQKRNGKLCSVDKANVLEVSKFWRSIITEMSHNYPDVELTHQLADNAAMQLVLDPNQFDV
;
A
#
# COMPACT_ATOMS: atom_id res chain seq x y z
N ALA A 1 -3.66 11.63 19.41
CA ALA A 1 -3.55 11.84 17.95
C ALA A 1 -2.42 12.81 17.66
N ILE A 2 -1.68 12.59 16.57
CA ILE A 2 -0.63 13.48 16.06
C ILE A 2 -1.09 13.96 14.68
N LEU A 3 -1.20 15.29 14.50
CA LEU A 3 -1.40 15.91 13.20
C LEU A 3 -0.02 16.15 12.57
N PHE A 4 0.21 15.54 11.42
CA PHE A 4 1.48 15.63 10.71
C PHE A 4 1.25 16.29 9.34
N GLY A 5 2.05 17.32 9.02
CA GLY A 5 2.00 17.99 7.73
C GLY A 5 2.87 17.29 6.68
N ALA A 6 2.95 17.86 5.49
CA ALA A 6 3.90 17.43 4.48
C ALA A 6 5.34 17.65 4.97
N VAL A 7 6.22 16.69 4.70
CA VAL A 7 7.65 16.73 5.05
C VAL A 7 8.52 16.60 3.82
N GLY A 8 9.73 17.17 3.91
CA GLY A 8 10.68 17.16 2.80
C GLY A 8 10.68 18.46 2.02
N GLY A 9 11.58 18.55 1.06
CA GLY A 9 11.75 19.67 0.14
C GLY A 9 13.20 19.83 -0.29
N GLU A 10 13.42 20.40 -1.46
CA GLU A 10 14.74 20.59 -2.13
C GLU A 10 15.81 21.17 -1.20
N LYS A 11 15.41 22.03 -0.27
CA LYS A 11 16.29 22.65 0.74
C LYS A 11 17.07 21.60 1.57
N TRP A 12 16.52 20.41 1.74
CA TRP A 12 17.04 19.37 2.63
C TRP A 12 17.74 18.22 1.89
N ASP A 13 17.73 18.21 0.55
CA ASP A 13 18.23 17.10 -0.28
C ASP A 13 19.74 16.86 -0.12
N ASN A 14 20.51 17.90 0.25
CA ASN A 14 21.94 17.82 0.47
C ASN A 14 22.33 17.35 1.89
N LEU A 15 21.37 17.10 2.76
CA LEU A 15 21.64 16.60 4.12
C LEU A 15 21.85 15.08 4.10
N THR A 16 22.59 14.59 5.09
CA THR A 16 22.66 13.15 5.35
C THR A 16 21.29 12.64 5.74
N TRP A 17 21.02 11.35 5.48
CA TRP A 17 19.71 10.74 5.73
C TRP A 17 19.19 10.99 7.16
N GLU A 18 20.06 10.92 8.16
CA GLU A 18 19.72 11.09 9.58
C GLU A 18 19.16 12.49 9.91
N LEU A 19 19.52 13.49 9.10
CA LEU A 19 19.11 14.89 9.27
C LEU A 19 17.94 15.28 8.35
N ARG A 20 17.52 14.40 7.45
CA ARG A 20 16.39 14.69 6.56
C ARG A 20 15.05 14.63 7.29
N PRO A 21 14.11 15.55 6.98
CA PRO A 21 12.78 15.55 7.60
C PRO A 21 12.02 14.23 7.40
N GLU A 22 12.23 13.54 6.29
CA GLU A 22 11.60 12.24 5.97
C GLU A 22 11.97 11.16 6.99
N ASN A 23 13.18 11.20 7.54
CA ASN A 23 13.61 10.28 8.58
C ASN A 23 12.79 10.41 9.86
N ALA A 24 12.36 11.62 10.22
CA ALA A 24 11.49 11.84 11.37
C ALA A 24 10.14 11.11 11.22
N LEU A 25 9.56 11.10 10.00
CA LEU A 25 8.32 10.36 9.73
C LEU A 25 8.52 8.85 9.87
N LEU A 26 9.62 8.30 9.34
CA LEU A 26 9.92 6.87 9.46
C LEU A 26 10.20 6.47 10.91
N THR A 27 10.92 7.32 11.66
CA THR A 27 11.16 7.11 13.09
C THR A 27 9.84 7.08 13.87
N LEU A 28 8.93 8.03 13.64
CA LEU A 28 7.61 8.03 14.29
C LEU A 28 6.80 6.77 13.97
N ARG A 29 6.81 6.31 12.73
CA ARG A 29 6.13 5.06 12.34
C ARG A 29 6.67 3.85 13.08
N LYS A 30 7.98 3.77 13.21
CA LYS A 30 8.66 2.68 13.93
C LYS A 30 8.38 2.73 15.43
N GLU A 31 8.62 3.87 16.09
CA GLU A 31 8.46 4.04 17.53
C GLU A 31 7.00 3.85 18.00
N LEU A 32 6.04 4.25 17.19
CA LEU A 32 4.62 4.11 17.48
C LEU A 32 4.00 2.84 16.89
N ASN A 33 4.80 2.00 16.24
CA ASN A 33 4.35 0.77 15.57
C ASN A 33 3.14 1.02 14.63
N LEU A 34 3.24 2.05 13.79
CA LEU A 34 2.19 2.43 12.85
C LEU A 34 2.30 1.57 11.59
N PHE A 35 1.62 0.44 11.56
CA PHE A 35 1.70 -0.54 10.48
C PHE A 35 0.68 -0.32 9.36
N ALA A 36 -0.45 0.31 9.65
CA ALA A 36 -1.52 0.52 8.66
C ALA A 36 -1.59 1.98 8.21
N ASN A 37 -1.54 2.20 6.91
CA ASN A 37 -1.81 3.48 6.29
C ASN A 37 -3.14 3.42 5.54
N LEU A 38 -4.10 4.19 5.98
CA LEU A 38 -5.41 4.31 5.35
C LEU A 38 -5.43 5.56 4.46
N ARG A 39 -5.63 5.37 3.16
CA ARG A 39 -5.64 6.43 2.16
C ARG A 39 -6.98 6.48 1.45
N PRO A 40 -7.91 7.32 1.89
CA PRO A 40 -9.15 7.52 1.16
C PRO A 40 -8.85 8.26 -0.16
N ALA A 41 -9.42 7.76 -1.25
CA ALA A 41 -9.42 8.38 -2.56
C ALA A 41 -10.88 8.59 -2.98
N PHE A 42 -11.36 9.80 -2.84
CA PHE A 42 -12.74 10.19 -3.19
C PHE A 42 -12.75 11.51 -3.96
N LEU A 43 -13.78 11.68 -4.75
CA LEU A 43 -13.95 12.88 -5.56
C LEU A 43 -14.95 13.84 -4.91
N PHE A 44 -14.51 15.09 -4.71
CA PHE A 44 -15.44 16.19 -4.49
C PHE A 44 -16.00 16.65 -5.84
N ASN A 45 -17.31 16.67 -6.00
CA ASN A 45 -17.98 17.03 -7.27
C ASN A 45 -17.50 18.38 -7.84
N ASP A 46 -17.27 19.38 -6.99
CA ASP A 46 -16.77 20.70 -7.38
C ASP A 46 -15.35 20.65 -7.97
N LEU A 47 -14.57 19.60 -7.66
CA LEU A 47 -13.21 19.40 -8.15
C LEU A 47 -13.11 18.42 -9.31
N SER A 48 -14.24 17.94 -9.84
CA SER A 48 -14.25 16.95 -10.94
C SER A 48 -13.51 17.44 -12.20
N ASN A 49 -13.46 18.74 -12.44
CA ASN A 49 -12.75 19.33 -13.57
C ASN A 49 -11.21 19.37 -13.40
N ALA A 50 -10.71 19.15 -12.18
CA ALA A 50 -9.26 19.11 -11.90
C ALA A 50 -8.62 17.74 -12.20
N SER A 51 -9.43 16.71 -12.41
CA SER A 51 -8.94 15.37 -12.75
C SER A 51 -8.57 15.28 -14.23
N PRO A 52 -7.47 14.58 -14.59
CA PRO A 52 -7.16 14.26 -15.98
C PRO A 52 -8.04 13.13 -16.55
N LEU A 53 -8.77 12.41 -15.70
CA LEU A 53 -9.69 11.36 -16.13
C LEU A 53 -11.05 11.96 -16.51
N LYS A 54 -11.76 11.26 -17.39
CA LYS A 54 -13.11 11.63 -17.77
C LYS A 54 -14.06 11.58 -16.58
N LYS A 55 -15.00 12.52 -16.50
CA LYS A 55 -15.97 12.61 -15.39
C LYS A 55 -16.76 11.32 -15.19
N GLU A 56 -17.16 10.67 -16.30
CA GLU A 56 -17.93 9.43 -16.29
C GLU A 56 -17.18 8.27 -15.61
N ILE A 57 -15.85 8.32 -15.61
CA ILE A 57 -14.99 7.29 -14.98
C ILE A 57 -14.88 7.52 -13.47
N ILE A 58 -14.83 8.77 -13.04
CA ILE A 58 -14.51 9.13 -11.64
C ILE A 58 -15.73 9.60 -10.85
N ASN A 59 -16.93 9.61 -11.47
CA ASN A 59 -18.14 10.00 -10.76
C ASN A 59 -18.42 9.05 -9.60
N ASP A 60 -18.74 9.63 -8.43
CA ASP A 60 -19.01 8.88 -7.19
C ASP A 60 -17.83 8.01 -6.69
N LEU A 61 -16.60 8.35 -7.12
CA LEU A 61 -15.41 7.63 -6.68
C LEU A 61 -15.23 7.73 -5.17
N ASP A 62 -15.16 6.58 -4.50
CA ASP A 62 -14.84 6.43 -3.09
C ASP A 62 -14.13 5.10 -2.81
N ILE A 63 -12.81 5.15 -2.79
CA ILE A 63 -11.94 3.98 -2.56
C ILE A 63 -11.13 4.21 -1.28
N LEU A 64 -10.99 3.19 -0.45
CA LEU A 64 -10.09 3.18 0.69
C LEU A 64 -8.88 2.28 0.40
N ILE A 65 -7.72 2.86 0.16
CA ILE A 65 -6.48 2.11 -0.01
C ILE A 65 -5.88 1.80 1.35
N VAL A 66 -5.80 0.52 1.71
CA VAL A 66 -5.18 0.02 2.94
C VAL A 66 -3.77 -0.47 2.60
N ARG A 67 -2.74 0.18 3.17
CA ARG A 67 -1.34 -0.13 2.90
C ARG A 67 -0.61 -0.56 4.16
N GLU A 68 0.07 -1.72 4.10
CA GLU A 68 1.04 -2.13 5.11
C GLU A 68 2.30 -1.26 5.01
N LEU A 69 2.84 -0.81 6.16
CA LEU A 69 3.92 0.19 6.20
C LEU A 69 5.22 -0.31 6.85
N THR A 70 5.26 -1.46 7.50
CA THR A 70 6.39 -1.85 8.36
C THR A 70 7.20 -3.02 7.84
N GLY A 71 6.69 -3.73 6.85
CA GLY A 71 7.38 -4.82 6.16
C GLY A 71 7.73 -4.50 4.71
N GLY A 72 8.02 -5.54 3.96
CA GLY A 72 8.24 -5.48 2.53
C GLY A 72 9.63 -5.00 2.13
N ILE A 73 9.73 -4.51 0.90
CA ILE A 73 11.00 -4.15 0.26
C ILE A 73 11.70 -2.93 0.87
N TYR A 74 10.96 -2.07 1.58
CA TYR A 74 11.54 -0.86 2.18
C TYR A 74 12.36 -1.15 3.44
N PHE A 75 12.10 -2.25 4.12
CA PHE A 75 12.70 -2.55 5.42
C PHE A 75 13.40 -3.91 5.46
N GLY A 76 13.22 -4.72 4.42
CA GLY A 76 13.85 -6.04 4.33
C GLY A 76 15.38 -5.96 4.25
N GLU A 77 16.04 -6.86 4.97
CA GLU A 77 17.49 -7.05 4.95
C GLU A 77 17.80 -8.48 4.48
N PRO A 78 18.96 -8.73 3.84
CA PRO A 78 20.00 -7.75 3.46
C PRO A 78 19.60 -6.90 2.24
N ARG A 79 20.16 -5.68 2.16
CA ARG A 79 20.07 -4.80 0.99
C ARG A 79 21.38 -4.07 0.78
N GLY A 80 21.69 -3.67 -0.43
CA GLY A 80 22.92 -2.95 -0.68
C GLY A 80 23.28 -2.77 -2.15
N LEU A 81 24.41 -2.10 -2.32
CA LEU A 81 25.12 -1.92 -3.57
C LEU A 81 26.45 -2.66 -3.46
N VAL A 82 26.77 -3.48 -4.45
CA VAL A 82 28.04 -4.20 -4.56
C VAL A 82 28.80 -3.64 -5.74
N GLU A 83 29.89 -2.94 -5.46
CA GLU A 83 30.73 -2.23 -6.42
C GLU A 83 32.11 -2.91 -6.67
N ASP A 84 32.42 -3.97 -5.95
CA ASP A 84 33.65 -4.76 -6.05
C ASP A 84 33.51 -5.98 -6.96
N LYS A 85 32.44 -6.07 -7.72
CA LYS A 85 32.12 -7.14 -8.66
C LYS A 85 32.02 -6.59 -10.10
N ASP A 86 32.23 -7.48 -11.05
CA ASP A 86 32.03 -7.20 -12.47
C ASP A 86 30.94 -8.17 -13.02
N PRO A 87 29.73 -7.67 -13.37
CA PRO A 87 29.25 -6.29 -13.22
C PRO A 87 28.88 -5.93 -11.77
N ASN A 88 28.91 -4.65 -11.44
CA ASN A 88 28.33 -4.13 -10.19
C ASN A 88 26.84 -4.40 -10.15
N TYR A 89 26.28 -4.64 -8.96
CA TYR A 89 24.83 -4.86 -8.80
C TYR A 89 24.30 -4.30 -7.48
N ALA A 90 23.02 -4.00 -7.48
CA ALA A 90 22.28 -3.61 -6.28
C ALA A 90 21.12 -4.57 -6.00
N PHE A 91 20.77 -4.74 -4.74
CA PHE A 91 19.69 -5.63 -4.34
C PHE A 91 18.92 -5.10 -3.13
N ASN A 92 17.64 -5.46 -3.08
CA ASN A 92 16.76 -5.26 -1.91
C ASN A 92 16.04 -6.58 -1.62
N THR A 93 15.87 -6.87 -0.35
CA THR A 93 15.08 -8.02 0.09
C THR A 93 13.65 -7.59 0.40
N MET A 94 12.67 -8.35 -0.09
CA MET A 94 11.26 -8.17 0.24
C MET A 94 10.83 -9.28 1.19
N ILE A 95 10.41 -8.90 2.40
CA ILE A 95 10.00 -9.85 3.45
C ILE A 95 8.68 -9.37 4.06
N TYR A 96 7.75 -10.31 4.24
CA TYR A 96 6.58 -10.18 5.10
C TYR A 96 6.44 -11.43 5.96
N ASP A 97 6.24 -11.27 7.25
CA ASP A 97 5.84 -12.36 8.11
C ASP A 97 4.31 -12.53 8.17
N GLU A 98 3.87 -13.66 8.71
CA GLU A 98 2.45 -13.99 8.81
C GLU A 98 1.66 -13.00 9.67
N ASN A 99 2.25 -12.49 10.76
CA ASN A 99 1.58 -11.54 11.66
C ASN A 99 1.40 -10.16 11.01
N GLU A 100 2.39 -9.73 10.22
CA GLU A 100 2.33 -8.50 9.44
C GLU A 100 1.18 -8.55 8.43
N ILE A 101 1.05 -9.67 7.73
CA ILE A 101 -0.04 -9.87 6.76
C ILE A 101 -1.38 -9.95 7.48
N LYS A 102 -1.50 -10.74 8.54
CA LYS A 102 -2.75 -10.90 9.28
C LYS A 102 -3.27 -9.60 9.90
N ARG A 103 -2.39 -8.78 10.49
CA ARG A 103 -2.81 -7.52 11.12
C ARG A 103 -3.33 -6.51 10.11
N ILE A 104 -2.70 -6.38 8.92
CA ILE A 104 -3.18 -5.46 7.90
C ILE A 104 -4.44 -5.99 7.22
N ALA A 105 -4.51 -7.29 6.94
CA ALA A 105 -5.69 -7.94 6.39
C ALA A 105 -6.92 -7.75 7.28
N LYS A 106 -6.76 -7.90 8.61
CA LYS A 106 -7.83 -7.61 9.57
C LYS A 106 -8.39 -6.19 9.41
N ILE A 107 -7.51 -5.17 9.34
CA ILE A 107 -7.93 -3.78 9.13
C ILE A 107 -8.68 -3.62 7.80
N ALA A 108 -8.21 -4.28 6.73
CA ALA A 108 -8.82 -4.20 5.42
C ALA A 108 -10.22 -4.86 5.40
N PHE A 109 -10.37 -6.07 5.95
CA PHE A 109 -11.67 -6.76 6.05
C PHE A 109 -12.66 -5.98 6.93
N GLU A 110 -12.26 -5.51 8.11
CA GLU A 110 -13.10 -4.71 8.99
C GLU A 110 -13.49 -3.34 8.37
N SER A 111 -12.64 -2.81 7.49
CA SER A 111 -12.97 -1.61 6.72
C SER A 111 -13.99 -1.91 5.63
N ALA A 112 -13.82 -2.99 4.90
CA ALA A 112 -14.77 -3.43 3.87
C ALA A 112 -16.16 -3.72 4.46
N GLN A 113 -16.26 -4.36 5.65
CA GLN A 113 -17.52 -4.58 6.36
C GLN A 113 -18.27 -3.28 6.71
N LYS A 114 -17.54 -2.19 6.93
CA LYS A 114 -18.12 -0.86 7.23
C LYS A 114 -18.48 -0.06 5.97
N ARG A 115 -18.13 -0.58 4.80
CA ARG A 115 -18.35 0.02 3.49
C ARG A 115 -19.26 -0.88 2.64
N ASN A 116 -18.91 -1.17 1.40
CA ASN A 116 -19.77 -1.92 0.47
C ASN A 116 -19.50 -3.44 0.49
N GLY A 117 -18.69 -3.92 1.41
CA GLY A 117 -18.39 -5.35 1.56
C GLY A 117 -17.48 -5.91 0.46
N LYS A 118 -16.69 -5.09 -0.22
CA LYS A 118 -15.76 -5.53 -1.26
C LYS A 118 -14.32 -5.24 -0.86
N LEU A 119 -13.46 -6.24 -1.01
CA LEU A 119 -12.03 -6.14 -0.76
C LEU A 119 -11.23 -6.67 -1.94
N CYS A 120 -10.35 -5.85 -2.50
CA CYS A 120 -9.42 -6.27 -3.54
C CYS A 120 -7.99 -6.35 -2.98
N SER A 121 -7.46 -7.56 -2.82
CA SER A 121 -6.06 -7.77 -2.44
C SER A 121 -5.17 -7.67 -3.67
N VAL A 122 -4.21 -6.74 -3.63
CA VAL A 122 -3.30 -6.46 -4.74
C VAL A 122 -1.90 -6.98 -4.42
N ASP A 123 -1.38 -7.82 -5.29
CA ASP A 123 -0.10 -8.52 -5.11
C ASP A 123 0.64 -8.80 -6.44
N LYS A 124 1.72 -9.56 -6.39
CA LYS A 124 2.45 -10.07 -7.58
C LYS A 124 2.67 -11.59 -7.49
N ALA A 125 1.63 -12.32 -7.11
CA ALA A 125 1.68 -13.77 -6.84
C ALA A 125 2.05 -14.65 -8.05
N ASN A 126 1.93 -14.12 -9.27
CA ASN A 126 2.36 -14.83 -10.47
C ASN A 126 3.90 -14.95 -10.58
N VAL A 127 4.68 -14.16 -9.82
CA VAL A 127 6.14 -14.13 -9.89
C VAL A 127 6.80 -14.29 -8.53
N LEU A 128 6.29 -13.61 -7.47
CA LEU A 128 6.97 -13.49 -6.18
C LEU A 128 6.44 -14.46 -5.15
N GLU A 129 7.34 -15.20 -4.48
CA GLU A 129 6.98 -16.11 -3.38
C GLU A 129 6.33 -15.36 -2.21
N VAL A 130 6.84 -14.19 -1.84
CA VAL A 130 6.25 -13.32 -0.82
C VAL A 130 4.81 -12.96 -1.14
N SER A 131 4.48 -12.70 -2.40
CA SER A 131 3.12 -12.40 -2.83
C SER A 131 2.21 -13.62 -2.86
N LYS A 132 2.74 -14.81 -3.17
CA LYS A 132 1.99 -16.06 -3.03
C LYS A 132 1.62 -16.32 -1.56
N PHE A 133 2.58 -16.11 -0.65
CA PHE A 133 2.37 -16.23 0.79
C PHE A 133 1.34 -15.21 1.29
N TRP A 134 1.46 -13.94 0.87
CA TRP A 134 0.46 -12.90 1.14
C TRP A 134 -0.95 -13.34 0.72
N ARG A 135 -1.10 -13.76 -0.53
CA ARG A 135 -2.39 -14.19 -1.09
C ARG A 135 -2.98 -15.37 -0.33
N SER A 136 -2.18 -16.35 0.04
CA SER A 136 -2.65 -17.53 0.77
C SER A 136 -3.24 -17.17 2.14
N ILE A 137 -2.57 -16.30 2.90
CA ILE A 137 -3.02 -15.84 4.21
C ILE A 137 -4.31 -15.02 4.10
N ILE A 138 -4.39 -14.09 3.14
CA ILE A 138 -5.59 -13.27 2.94
C ILE A 138 -6.78 -14.13 2.52
N THR A 139 -6.56 -15.12 1.65
CA THR A 139 -7.60 -16.07 1.24
C THR A 139 -8.07 -16.92 2.42
N GLU A 140 -7.16 -17.40 3.27
CA GLU A 140 -7.53 -18.12 4.50
C GLU A 140 -8.37 -17.24 5.44
N MET A 141 -7.94 -16.01 5.65
CA MET A 141 -8.64 -15.07 6.52
C MET A 141 -10.04 -14.71 6.03
N SER A 142 -10.29 -14.72 4.72
CA SER A 142 -11.62 -14.39 4.16
C SER A 142 -12.73 -15.28 4.68
N HIS A 143 -12.43 -16.53 5.08
CA HIS A 143 -13.41 -17.44 5.66
C HIS A 143 -14.02 -16.91 6.99
N ASN A 144 -13.31 -15.99 7.68
CA ASN A 144 -13.82 -15.35 8.89
C ASN A 144 -14.68 -14.10 8.61
N TYR A 145 -14.78 -13.70 7.32
CA TYR A 145 -15.51 -12.51 6.86
C TYR A 145 -16.43 -12.86 5.69
N PRO A 146 -17.44 -13.76 5.89
CA PRO A 146 -18.29 -14.28 4.82
C PRO A 146 -19.17 -13.22 4.15
N ASP A 147 -19.29 -12.05 4.76
CA ASP A 147 -20.01 -10.87 4.29
C ASP A 147 -19.15 -9.92 3.44
N VAL A 148 -17.85 -10.26 3.23
CA VAL A 148 -16.94 -9.50 2.39
C VAL A 148 -16.56 -10.28 1.14
N GLU A 149 -16.85 -9.73 -0.03
CA GLU A 149 -16.41 -10.25 -1.31
C GLU A 149 -14.92 -9.97 -1.51
N LEU A 150 -14.09 -11.02 -1.41
CA LEU A 150 -12.65 -10.94 -1.66
C LEU A 150 -12.33 -11.21 -3.12
N THR A 151 -11.58 -10.29 -3.75
CA THR A 151 -10.96 -10.49 -5.05
C THR A 151 -9.45 -10.33 -4.98
N HIS A 152 -8.72 -10.84 -5.98
CA HIS A 152 -7.27 -10.67 -6.08
C HIS A 152 -6.90 -10.10 -7.45
N GLN A 153 -6.04 -9.09 -7.45
CA GLN A 153 -5.47 -8.56 -8.69
C GLN A 153 -3.94 -8.51 -8.64
N LEU A 154 -3.30 -8.68 -9.80
CA LEU A 154 -1.88 -8.42 -9.94
C LEU A 154 -1.63 -6.91 -9.96
N ALA A 155 -0.55 -6.44 -9.36
CA ALA A 155 -0.28 -5.02 -9.14
C ALA A 155 -0.26 -4.19 -10.43
N ASP A 156 0.28 -4.74 -11.51
CA ASP A 156 0.29 -4.11 -12.84
C ASP A 156 -1.13 -3.97 -13.43
N ASN A 157 -1.97 -5.02 -13.29
CA ASN A 157 -3.35 -4.95 -13.72
C ASN A 157 -4.16 -3.99 -12.84
N ALA A 158 -4.01 -4.05 -11.52
CA ALA A 158 -4.70 -3.15 -10.60
C ALA A 158 -4.40 -1.67 -10.91
N ALA A 159 -3.14 -1.33 -11.19
CA ALA A 159 -2.76 0.02 -11.59
C ALA A 159 -3.46 0.49 -12.87
N MET A 160 -3.63 -0.41 -13.85
CA MET A 160 -4.36 -0.11 -15.08
C MET A 160 -5.86 0.03 -14.80
N GLN A 161 -6.45 -0.86 -14.01
CA GLN A 161 -7.87 -0.86 -13.67
C GLN A 161 -8.27 0.38 -12.86
N LEU A 162 -7.41 0.90 -11.98
CA LEU A 162 -7.63 2.16 -11.27
C LEU A 162 -7.78 3.38 -12.20
N VAL A 163 -7.26 3.31 -13.43
CA VAL A 163 -7.42 4.36 -14.45
C VAL A 163 -8.63 4.09 -15.33
N LEU A 164 -8.91 2.83 -15.66
CA LEU A 164 -9.96 2.44 -16.62
C LEU A 164 -11.35 2.40 -15.98
N ASP A 165 -11.45 1.81 -14.81
CA ASP A 165 -12.71 1.61 -14.06
C ASP A 165 -12.44 1.58 -12.55
N PRO A 166 -12.12 2.73 -11.93
CA PRO A 166 -11.82 2.79 -10.50
C PRO A 166 -13.01 2.44 -9.62
N ASN A 167 -14.25 2.60 -10.09
CA ASN A 167 -15.48 2.36 -9.32
C ASN A 167 -15.74 0.86 -9.05
N GLN A 168 -14.98 -0.04 -9.64
CA GLN A 168 -15.02 -1.46 -9.28
C GLN A 168 -14.42 -1.75 -7.90
N PHE A 169 -13.56 -0.85 -7.38
CA PHE A 169 -12.88 -0.99 -6.09
C PHE A 169 -13.65 -0.31 -4.96
N ASP A 170 -13.51 -0.83 -3.73
CA ASP A 170 -14.03 -0.26 -2.49
C ASP A 170 -12.92 -0.19 -1.42
N VAL A 171 -12.33 -1.34 -1.08
CA VAL A 171 -11.16 -1.45 -0.19
C VAL A 171 -10.06 -2.28 -0.83
#